data_83b6c291eeee6466679901914f43d8eb
#
_entry.id   83b6c291eeee6466679901914f43d8eb
#
_cell.length_a   1.000
_cell.length_b   1.000
_cell.length_c   1.000
_cell.angle_alpha   90.00
_cell.angle_beta   90.00
_cell.angle_gamma   90.00
#
_symmetry.space_group_name_H-M   'P 1'
#
loop_
_entity.id
_entity.type
_entity.pdbx_description
1 polymer ?
#
loop_
_entity_poly.entity_id
_entity_poly.type
_entity_poly.pdbx_seq_one_letter_code
_entity_poly.pdbx_strand_id
1 'polypeptide(L)'
;MRKLLVLLFAFHFSLLTSMADEGMWTLYNLPNAVYETMKQENYELPYGALYQGEDAVKNCVVNFGGFCSGVVVSPDGLVFTNHHCGFEAIRSHSTVEHDYMLNGFVSNSYEEELPNEGLFVSFMIEQKDVTAYLDSLGLNTLIEAKRAQFVDSIENMMQKDIRQQDSTLRVEIKPYYEGNAYYLTTYRDYNDVRLVFALPKSMGKYGGETDNWMWPR
;
A
#
# COMPACT_ATOMS: atom_id res chain seq x y z
N MET A 1 37.57 -6.46 40.29
CA MET A 1 37.61 -5.29 39.40
C MET A 1 37.15 -5.59 37.97
N ARG A 2 37.71 -6.56 37.23
CA ARG A 2 37.31 -6.90 35.84
C ARG A 2 35.80 -7.24 35.68
N LYS A 3 35.23 -8.03 36.61
CA LYS A 3 33.79 -8.41 36.58
C LYS A 3 32.85 -7.23 36.84
N LEU A 4 33.28 -6.28 37.68
CA LEU A 4 32.53 -5.08 37.98
C LEU A 4 32.52 -4.10 36.78
N LEU A 5 33.64 -3.99 36.07
CA LEU A 5 33.77 -3.21 34.85
C LEU A 5 32.88 -3.76 33.72
N VAL A 6 32.79 -5.08 33.54
CA VAL A 6 31.90 -5.72 32.54
C VAL A 6 30.43 -5.52 32.89
N LEU A 7 30.06 -5.57 34.16
CA LEU A 7 28.71 -5.30 34.64
C LEU A 7 28.31 -3.82 34.43
N LEU A 8 29.22 -2.89 34.72
CA LEU A 8 29.00 -1.46 34.46
C LEU A 8 28.87 -1.15 32.95
N PHE A 9 29.70 -1.81 32.13
CA PHE A 9 29.62 -1.66 30.66
C PHE A 9 28.31 -2.25 30.10
N ALA A 10 27.90 -3.42 30.57
CA ALA A 10 26.61 -4.03 30.18
C ALA A 10 25.42 -3.18 30.65
N PHE A 11 25.48 -2.59 31.84
CA PHE A 11 24.46 -1.69 32.38
C PHE A 11 24.37 -0.36 31.60
N HIS A 12 25.53 0.19 31.18
CA HIS A 12 25.56 1.38 30.32
C HIS A 12 24.96 1.12 28.92
N PHE A 13 25.18 -0.07 28.36
CA PHE A 13 24.62 -0.46 27.06
C PHE A 13 23.08 -0.68 27.10
N SER A 14 22.54 -1.11 28.24
CA SER A 14 21.11 -1.31 28.42
C SER A 14 20.33 0.01 28.64
N LEU A 15 21.04 1.13 28.87
CA LEU A 15 20.45 2.46 28.99
C LEU A 15 20.40 3.24 27.66
N LEU A 16 20.93 2.68 26.58
CA LEU A 16 20.68 3.19 25.24
C LEU A 16 19.25 2.81 24.87
N THR A 17 18.30 3.64 25.26
CA THR A 17 16.95 3.56 24.72
C THR A 17 17.04 3.79 23.23
N SER A 18 16.76 2.78 22.44
CA SER A 18 16.50 2.95 21.02
C SER A 18 15.27 3.84 20.90
N MET A 19 15.48 5.10 20.54
CA MET A 19 14.40 6.01 20.19
C MET A 19 13.99 5.65 18.77
N ALA A 20 13.17 4.61 18.63
CA ALA A 20 12.50 4.32 17.38
C ALA A 20 11.16 5.06 17.38
N ASP A 21 10.84 5.72 16.28
CA ASP A 21 9.54 6.30 16.08
C ASP A 21 8.49 5.18 16.08
N GLU A 22 7.45 5.34 16.86
CA GLU A 22 6.41 4.34 17.03
C GLU A 22 5.17 4.67 16.21
N GLY A 23 4.50 3.63 15.75
CA GLY A 23 3.19 3.70 15.14
C GLY A 23 3.18 3.62 13.62
N MET A 24 2.02 3.25 13.12
CA MET A 24 1.66 3.31 11.70
C MET A 24 0.47 4.27 11.60
N TRP A 25 0.75 5.49 11.18
CA TRP A 25 -0.24 6.56 11.13
C TRP A 25 -0.94 6.59 9.78
N THR A 26 -2.26 6.72 9.79
CA THR A 26 -3.01 6.92 8.56
C THR A 26 -2.81 8.34 8.05
N LEU A 27 -2.61 8.50 6.74
CA LEU A 27 -2.48 9.83 6.12
C LEU A 27 -3.75 10.67 6.27
N TYR A 28 -4.89 9.99 6.36
CA TYR A 28 -6.21 10.62 6.56
C TYR A 28 -6.27 11.47 7.85
N ASN A 29 -5.69 10.96 8.93
CA ASN A 29 -5.72 11.61 10.24
C ASN A 29 -4.36 11.55 10.91
N LEU A 30 -3.37 12.16 10.25
CA LEU A 30 -2.01 12.26 10.80
C LEU A 30 -2.01 13.20 12.01
N PRO A 31 -1.63 12.74 13.23
CA PRO A 31 -1.58 13.63 14.40
C PRO A 31 -0.56 14.75 14.20
N ASN A 32 -0.90 15.96 14.66
CA ASN A 32 0.02 17.11 14.58
C ASN A 32 1.36 16.84 15.28
N ALA A 33 1.38 16.10 16.38
CA ALA A 33 2.62 15.75 17.07
C ALA A 33 3.55 14.90 16.16
N VAL A 34 2.98 13.97 15.39
CA VAL A 34 3.75 13.16 14.42
C VAL A 34 4.30 14.06 13.30
N TYR A 35 3.49 14.98 12.79
CA TYR A 35 3.93 15.93 11.77
C TYR A 35 5.07 16.84 12.27
N GLU A 36 5.00 17.30 13.53
CA GLU A 36 6.08 18.10 14.13
C GLU A 36 7.37 17.27 14.27
N THR A 37 7.28 15.98 14.62
CA THR A 37 8.43 15.06 14.62
C THR A 37 9.00 14.91 13.21
N MET A 38 8.16 14.71 12.20
CA MET A 38 8.60 14.62 10.79
C MET A 38 9.37 15.87 10.35
N LYS A 39 8.94 17.07 10.79
CA LYS A 39 9.68 18.32 10.51
C LYS A 39 11.06 18.36 11.17
N GLN A 40 11.18 17.82 12.37
CA GLN A 40 12.49 17.68 13.04
C GLN A 40 13.43 16.75 12.29
N GLU A 41 12.87 15.75 11.59
CA GLU A 41 13.57 14.82 10.68
C GLU A 41 13.73 15.38 9.24
N ASN A 42 13.62 16.70 9.07
CA ASN A 42 13.77 17.41 7.80
C ASN A 42 12.65 17.16 6.76
N TYR A 43 11.44 16.85 7.19
CA TYR A 43 10.30 16.85 6.30
C TYR A 43 9.87 18.29 5.98
N GLU A 44 9.94 18.68 4.72
CA GLU A 44 9.76 20.08 4.28
C GLU A 44 8.37 20.38 3.71
N LEU A 45 7.58 19.35 3.36
CA LEU A 45 6.28 19.56 2.76
C LEU A 45 5.24 20.02 3.79
N PRO A 46 4.25 20.84 3.40
CA PRO A 46 3.18 21.27 4.30
C PRO A 46 2.32 20.09 4.78
N TYR A 47 1.66 20.23 5.93
CA TYR A 47 0.84 19.20 6.56
C TYR A 47 -0.17 18.56 5.60
N GLY A 48 -0.86 19.35 4.78
CA GLY A 48 -1.85 18.86 3.82
C GLY A 48 -1.28 18.11 2.62
N ALA A 49 0.03 18.23 2.34
CA ALA A 49 0.64 17.65 1.13
C ALA A 49 0.56 16.12 1.06
N LEU A 50 0.39 15.43 2.19
CA LEU A 50 0.29 13.97 2.21
C LEU A 50 -1.09 13.47 1.75
N TYR A 51 -2.16 14.18 2.13
CA TYR A 51 -3.53 13.68 1.93
C TYR A 51 -4.49 14.67 1.26
N GLN A 52 -4.33 15.97 1.47
CA GLN A 52 -5.30 16.98 1.08
C GLN A 52 -5.02 17.58 -0.31
N GLY A 53 -6.07 17.71 -1.13
CA GLY A 53 -5.97 18.37 -2.43
C GLY A 53 -5.57 17.44 -3.59
N GLU A 54 -5.51 18.04 -4.79
CA GLU A 54 -5.22 17.33 -6.03
C GLU A 54 -3.75 16.90 -6.12
N ASP A 55 -2.84 17.70 -5.57
CA ASP A 55 -1.39 17.43 -5.58
C ASP A 55 -0.93 16.59 -4.37
N ALA A 56 -1.85 15.99 -3.59
CA ALA A 56 -1.48 15.21 -2.43
C ALA A 56 -0.76 13.91 -2.82
N VAL A 57 0.26 13.55 -2.01
CA VAL A 57 1.06 12.32 -2.20
C VAL A 57 0.18 11.08 -2.30
N LYS A 58 -0.95 11.01 -1.56
CA LYS A 58 -1.90 9.88 -1.65
C LYS A 58 -2.37 9.60 -3.08
N ASN A 59 -2.45 10.62 -3.94
CA ASN A 59 -2.93 10.48 -5.31
C ASN A 59 -1.92 9.79 -6.24
N CYS A 60 -0.65 9.69 -5.83
CA CYS A 60 0.38 8.94 -6.54
C CYS A 60 0.48 7.49 -6.07
N VAL A 61 -0.11 7.14 -4.92
CA VAL A 61 -0.06 5.78 -4.37
C VAL A 61 -1.31 5.03 -4.77
N VAL A 62 -1.12 3.82 -5.32
CA VAL A 62 -2.22 2.98 -5.79
C VAL A 62 -2.21 1.61 -5.12
N ASN A 63 -3.40 1.05 -4.95
CA ASN A 63 -3.56 -0.37 -4.66
C ASN A 63 -3.44 -1.13 -5.99
N PHE A 64 -2.47 -2.03 -6.07
CA PHE A 64 -2.17 -2.81 -7.26
C PHE A 64 -2.77 -4.21 -7.13
N GLY A 65 -3.81 -4.48 -7.90
CA GLY A 65 -4.49 -5.77 -7.96
C GLY A 65 -5.21 -6.22 -6.68
N GLY A 66 -5.33 -5.36 -5.66
CA GLY A 66 -5.90 -5.72 -4.36
C GLY A 66 -4.92 -6.40 -3.39
N PHE A 67 -3.69 -6.70 -3.81
CA PHE A 67 -2.71 -7.47 -3.04
C PHE A 67 -1.34 -6.76 -2.88
N CYS A 68 -1.07 -5.74 -3.67
CA CYS A 68 0.17 -4.97 -3.65
C CYS A 68 -0.09 -3.46 -3.64
N SER A 69 0.98 -2.69 -3.57
CA SER A 69 0.98 -1.25 -3.79
C SER A 69 1.86 -0.89 -4.99
N GLY A 70 1.55 0.24 -5.60
CA GLY A 70 2.34 0.84 -6.66
C GLY A 70 2.39 2.35 -6.51
N VAL A 71 3.24 2.99 -7.30
CA VAL A 71 3.35 4.44 -7.37
C VAL A 71 3.23 4.91 -8.81
N VAL A 72 2.38 5.91 -9.05
CA VAL A 72 2.26 6.57 -10.35
C VAL A 72 3.40 7.56 -10.50
N VAL A 73 4.13 7.46 -11.61
CA VAL A 73 5.35 8.25 -11.86
C VAL A 73 5.29 9.09 -13.12
N SER A 74 4.15 9.07 -13.84
CA SER A 74 3.93 9.92 -15.00
C SER A 74 2.48 10.40 -15.11
N PRO A 75 2.21 11.49 -15.83
CA PRO A 75 0.85 11.94 -16.11
C PRO A 75 0.07 10.98 -17.01
N ASP A 76 0.75 10.10 -17.74
CA ASP A 76 0.16 9.11 -18.65
C ASP A 76 -0.18 7.78 -17.96
N GLY A 77 -0.08 7.74 -16.61
CA GLY A 77 -0.48 6.57 -15.82
C GLY A 77 0.58 5.47 -15.71
N LEU A 78 1.88 5.78 -15.91
CA LEU A 78 2.94 4.80 -15.66
C LEU A 78 3.02 4.48 -14.16
N VAL A 79 2.83 3.20 -13.82
CA VAL A 79 2.85 2.69 -12.44
C VAL A 79 4.09 1.83 -12.23
N PHE A 80 4.85 2.13 -11.19
CA PHE A 80 5.91 1.27 -10.70
C PHE A 80 5.41 0.45 -9.52
N THR A 81 5.76 -0.83 -9.52
CA THR A 81 5.50 -1.75 -8.41
C THR A 81 6.67 -2.69 -8.20
N ASN A 82 6.62 -3.51 -7.16
CA ASN A 82 7.65 -4.50 -6.90
C ASN A 82 7.59 -5.65 -7.93
N HIS A 83 8.74 -6.26 -8.23
CA HIS A 83 8.81 -7.36 -9.19
C HIS A 83 7.87 -8.52 -8.84
N HIS A 84 7.81 -8.92 -7.57
CA HIS A 84 6.90 -10.01 -7.15
C HIS A 84 5.41 -9.68 -7.36
N CYS A 85 5.03 -8.40 -7.33
CA CYS A 85 3.66 -7.98 -7.62
C CYS A 85 3.32 -8.10 -9.12
N GLY A 86 4.29 -7.84 -10.00
CA GLY A 86 4.16 -7.98 -11.45
C GLY A 86 4.52 -9.37 -12.00
N PHE A 87 4.96 -10.30 -11.14
CA PHE A 87 5.52 -11.59 -11.56
C PHE A 87 4.58 -12.37 -12.47
N GLU A 88 3.32 -12.52 -12.08
CA GLU A 88 2.35 -13.26 -12.89
C GLU A 88 2.03 -12.56 -14.21
N ALA A 89 2.01 -11.23 -14.25
CA ALA A 89 1.85 -10.47 -15.47
C ALA A 89 3.01 -10.73 -16.44
N ILE A 90 4.26 -10.70 -15.96
CA ILE A 90 5.44 -11.00 -16.79
C ILE A 90 5.41 -12.47 -17.25
N ARG A 91 5.10 -13.39 -16.33
CA ARG A 91 5.07 -14.84 -16.61
C ARG A 91 4.01 -15.19 -17.64
N SER A 92 2.81 -14.62 -17.56
CA SER A 92 1.70 -14.94 -18.47
C SER A 92 1.98 -14.54 -19.92
N HIS A 93 2.84 -13.54 -20.13
CA HIS A 93 3.26 -13.09 -21.45
C HIS A 93 4.57 -13.74 -21.93
N SER A 94 5.27 -14.47 -21.05
CA SER A 94 6.53 -15.14 -21.43
C SER A 94 6.26 -16.43 -22.19
N THR A 95 6.96 -16.62 -23.30
CA THR A 95 6.97 -17.85 -24.10
C THR A 95 8.38 -18.37 -24.27
N VAL A 96 8.56 -19.51 -24.92
CA VAL A 96 9.90 -20.04 -25.25
C VAL A 96 10.63 -19.12 -26.22
N GLU A 97 9.92 -18.48 -27.15
CA GLU A 97 10.46 -17.55 -28.15
C GLU A 97 10.68 -16.15 -27.57
N HIS A 98 9.88 -15.76 -26.59
CA HIS A 98 9.91 -14.46 -25.93
C HIS A 98 9.92 -14.61 -24.41
N ASP A 99 11.07 -15.00 -23.87
CA ASP A 99 11.23 -15.18 -22.42
C ASP A 99 11.43 -13.82 -21.72
N TYR A 100 10.32 -13.14 -21.41
CA TYR A 100 10.33 -11.86 -20.71
C TYR A 100 10.76 -11.99 -19.26
N MET A 101 10.61 -13.17 -18.65
CA MET A 101 11.13 -13.44 -17.31
C MET A 101 12.66 -13.42 -17.28
N LEU A 102 13.32 -13.94 -18.33
CA LEU A 102 14.77 -13.99 -18.42
C LEU A 102 15.36 -12.68 -18.98
N ASN A 103 14.78 -12.21 -20.09
CA ASN A 103 15.37 -11.15 -20.93
C ASN A 103 14.82 -9.75 -20.61
N GLY A 104 13.73 -9.68 -19.83
CA GLY A 104 12.99 -8.45 -19.64
C GLY A 104 12.08 -8.09 -20.81
N PHE A 105 11.35 -7.01 -20.67
CA PHE A 105 10.44 -6.47 -21.67
C PHE A 105 10.47 -4.95 -21.64
N VAL A 106 10.39 -4.32 -22.79
CA VAL A 106 10.20 -2.87 -22.95
C VAL A 106 9.26 -2.66 -24.13
N SER A 107 8.16 -1.98 -23.90
CA SER A 107 7.28 -1.46 -24.93
C SER A 107 7.82 -0.11 -25.44
N ASN A 108 7.86 0.08 -26.74
CA ASN A 108 8.30 1.33 -27.36
C ASN A 108 7.13 2.18 -27.86
N SER A 109 5.91 1.63 -27.82
CA SER A 109 4.68 2.30 -28.20
C SER A 109 3.48 1.71 -27.42
N TYR A 110 2.33 2.41 -27.43
CA TYR A 110 1.11 1.93 -26.80
C TYR A 110 0.58 0.62 -27.43
N GLU A 111 0.87 0.37 -28.71
CA GLU A 111 0.46 -0.83 -29.44
C GLU A 111 1.26 -2.08 -29.01
N GLU A 112 2.47 -1.87 -28.48
CA GLU A 112 3.33 -2.95 -27.98
C GLU A 112 3.05 -3.30 -26.53
N GLU A 113 2.24 -2.51 -25.82
CA GLU A 113 1.89 -2.79 -24.43
C GLU A 113 1.05 -4.05 -24.30
N LEU A 114 1.37 -4.90 -23.32
CA LEU A 114 0.75 -6.20 -23.14
C LEU A 114 -0.38 -6.13 -22.09
N PRO A 115 -1.65 -6.32 -22.49
CA PRO A 115 -2.78 -6.20 -21.58
C PRO A 115 -2.82 -7.36 -20.58
N ASN A 116 -3.13 -7.06 -19.31
CA ASN A 116 -3.25 -8.05 -18.25
C ASN A 116 -4.71 -8.21 -17.83
N GLU A 117 -5.36 -9.26 -18.33
CA GLU A 117 -6.75 -9.55 -17.98
C GLU A 117 -6.92 -9.81 -16.48
N GLY A 118 -7.93 -9.16 -15.88
CA GLY A 118 -8.25 -9.30 -14.46
C GLY A 118 -7.35 -8.53 -13.51
N LEU A 119 -6.28 -7.89 -14.00
CA LEU A 119 -5.48 -6.98 -13.19
C LEU A 119 -6.12 -5.59 -13.19
N PHE A 120 -6.17 -4.96 -12.02
CA PHE A 120 -6.70 -3.61 -11.86
C PHE A 120 -5.78 -2.77 -10.97
N VAL A 121 -5.92 -1.46 -11.09
CA VAL A 121 -5.25 -0.49 -10.22
C VAL A 121 -6.30 0.42 -9.61
N SER A 122 -6.25 0.59 -8.28
CA SER A 122 -7.22 1.40 -7.55
C SER A 122 -6.56 2.65 -6.99
N PHE A 123 -7.17 3.80 -7.27
CA PHE A 123 -6.81 5.07 -6.65
C PHE A 123 -7.72 5.35 -5.47
N MET A 124 -7.14 5.68 -4.33
CA MET A 124 -7.89 6.10 -3.15
C MET A 124 -8.47 7.51 -3.36
N ILE A 125 -9.78 7.60 -3.44
CA ILE A 125 -10.50 8.88 -3.55
C ILE A 125 -10.62 9.52 -2.17
N GLU A 126 -11.13 8.75 -1.20
CA GLU A 126 -11.40 9.23 0.16
C GLU A 126 -11.28 8.10 1.17
N GLN A 127 -10.92 8.45 2.39
CA GLN A 127 -10.99 7.56 3.54
C GLN A 127 -11.70 8.29 4.69
N LYS A 128 -12.62 7.60 5.36
CA LYS A 128 -13.41 8.10 6.48
C LYS A 128 -13.39 7.14 7.65
N ASP A 129 -13.31 7.66 8.86
CA ASP A 129 -13.59 6.88 10.07
C ASP A 129 -15.10 6.64 10.17
N VAL A 130 -15.49 5.36 10.19
CA VAL A 130 -16.88 4.91 10.30
C VAL A 130 -17.13 4.12 11.57
N THR A 131 -16.21 4.14 12.52
CA THR A 131 -16.30 3.41 13.79
C THR A 131 -17.60 3.72 14.53
N ALA A 132 -17.86 5.01 14.78
CA ALA A 132 -19.07 5.44 15.47
C ALA A 132 -20.35 5.09 14.71
N TYR A 133 -20.32 5.09 13.39
CA TYR A 133 -21.45 4.67 12.54
C TYR A 133 -21.73 3.18 12.72
N LEU A 134 -20.71 2.32 12.63
CA LEU A 134 -20.86 0.87 12.80
C LEU A 134 -21.31 0.52 14.23
N ASP A 135 -20.81 1.23 15.24
CA ASP A 135 -21.25 1.07 16.63
C ASP A 135 -22.72 1.45 16.80
N SER A 136 -23.18 2.50 16.15
CA SER A 136 -24.60 2.88 16.17
C SER A 136 -25.52 1.83 15.54
N LEU A 137 -24.98 0.99 14.63
CA LEU A 137 -25.68 -0.15 14.04
C LEU A 137 -25.54 -1.44 14.88
N GLY A 138 -24.80 -1.39 16.00
CA GLY A 138 -24.69 -2.47 16.96
C GLY A 138 -23.42 -3.30 16.89
N LEU A 139 -22.37 -2.87 16.16
CA LEU A 139 -21.11 -3.61 16.05
C LEU A 139 -20.50 -3.93 17.42
N ASN A 140 -20.50 -2.96 18.34
CA ASN A 140 -19.95 -3.09 19.70
C ASN A 140 -20.67 -4.10 20.59
N THR A 141 -21.90 -4.50 20.23
CA THR A 141 -22.68 -5.52 20.95
C THR A 141 -22.39 -6.94 20.48
N LEU A 142 -21.69 -7.08 19.35
CA LEU A 142 -21.39 -8.37 18.74
C LEU A 142 -20.12 -8.98 19.33
N ILE A 143 -20.15 -10.31 19.48
CA ILE A 143 -18.93 -11.08 19.75
C ILE A 143 -17.98 -10.98 18.55
N GLU A 144 -16.67 -11.01 18.79
CA GLU A 144 -15.63 -10.81 17.79
C GLU A 144 -15.82 -11.68 16.54
N ALA A 145 -16.14 -12.96 16.71
CA ALA A 145 -16.37 -13.91 15.61
C ALA A 145 -17.49 -13.50 14.63
N LYS A 146 -18.39 -12.58 15.02
CA LYS A 146 -19.49 -12.09 14.16
C LYS A 146 -19.23 -10.70 13.58
N ARG A 147 -18.23 -9.99 14.08
CA ARG A 147 -17.96 -8.61 13.65
C ARG A 147 -17.58 -8.53 12.18
N ALA A 148 -16.70 -9.42 11.70
CA ALA A 148 -16.28 -9.45 10.30
C ALA A 148 -17.48 -9.60 9.36
N GLN A 149 -18.34 -10.61 9.59
CA GLN A 149 -19.53 -10.83 8.76
C GLN A 149 -20.52 -9.65 8.80
N PHE A 150 -20.63 -8.99 9.94
CA PHE A 150 -21.46 -7.80 10.07
C PHE A 150 -20.89 -6.65 9.22
N VAL A 151 -19.59 -6.37 9.34
CA VAL A 151 -18.90 -5.35 8.56
C VAL A 151 -19.04 -5.61 7.06
N ASP A 152 -18.80 -6.86 6.61
CA ASP A 152 -18.97 -7.27 5.21
C ASP A 152 -20.40 -7.00 4.69
N SER A 153 -21.41 -7.22 5.53
CA SER A 153 -22.80 -6.96 5.16
C SER A 153 -23.09 -5.47 4.94
N ILE A 154 -22.51 -4.61 5.79
CA ILE A 154 -22.61 -3.14 5.65
C ILE A 154 -21.82 -2.66 4.44
N GLU A 155 -20.60 -3.16 4.24
CA GLU A 155 -19.77 -2.86 3.07
C GLU A 155 -20.51 -3.19 1.77
N ASN A 156 -21.10 -4.39 1.68
CA ASN A 156 -21.89 -4.81 0.50
C ASN A 156 -23.11 -3.91 0.23
N MET A 157 -23.76 -3.41 1.28
CA MET A 157 -24.86 -2.46 1.16
C MET A 157 -24.34 -1.12 0.58
N MET A 158 -23.28 -0.56 1.18
CA MET A 158 -22.66 0.68 0.71
C MET A 158 -22.10 0.55 -0.72
N GLN A 159 -21.54 -0.62 -1.06
CA GLN A 159 -21.05 -0.90 -2.40
C GLN A 159 -22.16 -0.87 -3.46
N LYS A 160 -23.35 -1.37 -3.15
CA LYS A 160 -24.50 -1.30 -4.07
C LYS A 160 -24.93 0.15 -4.28
N ASP A 161 -24.98 0.93 -3.21
CA ASP A 161 -25.44 2.32 -3.29
C ASP A 161 -24.46 3.19 -4.09
N ILE A 162 -23.15 3.04 -3.86
CA ILE A 162 -22.15 3.83 -4.58
C ILE A 162 -22.07 3.48 -6.07
N ARG A 163 -22.20 2.19 -6.42
CA ARG A 163 -22.20 1.74 -7.81
C ARG A 163 -23.40 2.21 -8.62
N GLN A 164 -24.50 2.53 -7.98
CA GLN A 164 -25.66 3.17 -8.67
C GLN A 164 -25.32 4.60 -9.10
N GLN A 165 -24.39 5.27 -8.39
CA GLN A 165 -23.96 6.63 -8.71
C GLN A 165 -22.81 6.63 -9.72
N ASP A 166 -21.80 5.79 -9.48
CA ASP A 166 -20.63 5.61 -10.35
C ASP A 166 -20.15 4.15 -10.28
N SER A 167 -20.29 3.43 -11.39
CA SER A 167 -19.94 2.01 -11.49
C SER A 167 -18.43 1.74 -11.35
N THR A 168 -17.58 2.77 -11.51
CA THR A 168 -16.13 2.69 -11.37
C THR A 168 -15.67 2.78 -9.91
N LEU A 169 -16.57 3.13 -8.99
CA LEU A 169 -16.25 3.27 -7.58
C LEU A 169 -16.43 1.95 -6.82
N ARG A 170 -15.48 1.71 -5.94
CA ARG A 170 -15.48 0.60 -4.99
C ARG A 170 -15.26 1.12 -3.58
N VAL A 171 -15.97 0.54 -2.62
CA VAL A 171 -15.76 0.83 -1.19
C VAL A 171 -15.22 -0.40 -0.48
N GLU A 172 -14.48 -0.16 0.58
CA GLU A 172 -13.90 -1.18 1.42
C GLU A 172 -13.86 -0.68 2.87
N ILE A 173 -14.34 -1.49 3.81
CA ILE A 173 -14.29 -1.19 5.25
C ILE A 173 -13.23 -2.09 5.88
N LYS A 174 -12.16 -1.50 6.39
CA LYS A 174 -11.08 -2.23 7.07
C LYS A 174 -11.00 -1.92 8.56
N PRO A 175 -10.80 -2.95 9.39
CA PRO A 175 -10.45 -2.77 10.79
C PRO A 175 -8.99 -2.27 10.91
N TYR A 176 -8.79 -1.32 11.79
CA TYR A 176 -7.49 -0.80 12.20
C TYR A 176 -7.31 -0.98 13.70
N TYR A 177 -6.06 -0.99 14.17
CA TYR A 177 -5.73 -1.07 15.59
C TYR A 177 -6.44 -2.23 16.30
N GLU A 178 -6.33 -3.44 15.71
CA GLU A 178 -6.96 -4.67 16.21
C GLU A 178 -8.50 -4.58 16.32
N GLY A 179 -9.14 -3.81 15.43
CA GLY A 179 -10.58 -3.63 15.40
C GLY A 179 -11.11 -2.55 16.36
N ASN A 180 -10.23 -1.68 16.88
CA ASN A 180 -10.63 -0.54 17.67
C ASN A 180 -11.10 0.66 16.83
N ALA A 181 -10.78 0.67 15.54
CA ALA A 181 -11.27 1.64 14.58
C ALA A 181 -11.60 0.96 13.24
N TYR A 182 -12.56 1.53 12.51
CA TYR A 182 -12.95 1.06 11.17
C TYR A 182 -12.94 2.22 10.20
N TYR A 183 -12.24 2.02 9.08
CA TYR A 183 -12.15 3.04 8.04
C TYR A 183 -12.83 2.56 6.77
N LEU A 184 -13.74 3.37 6.26
CA LEU A 184 -14.32 3.24 4.92
C LEU A 184 -13.40 3.94 3.93
N THR A 185 -12.87 3.20 2.99
CA THR A 185 -12.08 3.75 1.89
C THR A 185 -12.85 3.62 0.59
N THR A 186 -12.97 4.72 -0.15
CA THR A 186 -13.53 4.75 -1.49
C THR A 186 -12.40 4.75 -2.51
N TYR A 187 -12.44 3.81 -3.44
CA TYR A 187 -11.49 3.66 -4.54
C TYR A 187 -12.16 3.90 -5.88
N ARG A 188 -11.36 4.36 -6.84
CA ARG A 188 -11.68 4.28 -8.26
C ARG A 188 -10.79 3.23 -8.90
N ASP A 189 -11.40 2.23 -9.51
CA ASP A 189 -10.72 1.11 -10.13
C ASP A 189 -10.53 1.34 -11.64
N TYR A 190 -9.33 1.05 -12.14
CA TYR A 190 -8.98 1.05 -13.55
C TYR A 190 -8.56 -0.36 -13.94
N ASN A 191 -9.23 -0.94 -14.93
CA ASN A 191 -9.09 -2.35 -15.32
C ASN A 191 -8.23 -2.56 -16.57
N ASP A 192 -7.89 -1.52 -17.33
CA ASP A 192 -6.95 -1.61 -18.44
C ASP A 192 -5.53 -1.37 -17.90
N VAL A 193 -4.92 -2.44 -17.40
CA VAL A 193 -3.55 -2.43 -16.88
C VAL A 193 -2.67 -3.25 -17.80
N ARG A 194 -1.58 -2.64 -18.27
CA ARG A 194 -0.70 -3.22 -19.27
C ARG A 194 0.73 -3.32 -18.78
N LEU A 195 1.41 -4.40 -19.15
CA LEU A 195 2.84 -4.53 -18.94
C LEU A 195 3.57 -3.66 -19.97
N VAL A 196 4.33 -2.68 -19.51
CA VAL A 196 5.11 -1.78 -20.34
C VAL A 196 6.61 -1.94 -20.16
N PHE A 197 7.03 -2.46 -19.01
CA PHE A 197 8.43 -2.67 -18.70
C PHE A 197 8.63 -3.77 -17.67
N ALA A 198 9.60 -4.64 -17.91
CA ALA A 198 10.10 -5.59 -16.94
C ALA A 198 11.63 -5.69 -17.03
N LEU A 199 12.31 -5.65 -15.88
CA LEU A 199 13.77 -5.80 -15.84
C LEU A 199 14.17 -7.24 -16.20
N PRO A 200 15.28 -7.43 -16.94
CA PRO A 200 15.84 -8.77 -17.17
C PRO A 200 16.33 -9.37 -15.84
N LYS A 201 16.23 -10.69 -15.73
CA LYS A 201 16.63 -11.44 -14.52
C LYS A 201 18.05 -11.14 -14.05
N SER A 202 18.96 -10.84 -14.96
CA SER A 202 20.34 -10.48 -14.64
C SER A 202 20.45 -9.23 -13.77
N MET A 203 19.55 -8.25 -13.93
CA MET A 203 19.51 -7.03 -13.11
C MET A 203 18.80 -7.27 -11.78
N GLY A 204 17.76 -8.10 -11.76
CA GLY A 204 16.99 -8.39 -10.55
C GLY A 204 17.70 -9.31 -9.56
N LYS A 205 18.77 -10.00 -9.98
CA LYS A 205 19.52 -10.96 -9.14
C LYS A 205 20.78 -10.39 -8.47
N TYR A 206 20.97 -9.11 -8.50
CA TYR A 206 22.14 -8.52 -7.83
C TYR A 206 22.10 -8.77 -6.32
N GLY A 207 22.99 -9.63 -5.82
CA GLY A 207 23.09 -10.00 -4.40
C GLY A 207 22.07 -11.04 -3.92
N GLY A 208 21.27 -11.66 -4.80
CA GLY A 208 20.31 -12.69 -4.40
C GLY A 208 19.30 -13.04 -5.50
N GLU A 209 18.22 -13.70 -5.11
CA GLU A 209 17.08 -13.95 -6.02
C GLU A 209 16.27 -12.66 -6.24
N THR A 210 15.58 -12.56 -7.38
CA THR A 210 14.86 -11.37 -7.83
C THR A 210 13.88 -10.82 -6.78
N ASP A 211 13.13 -11.70 -6.11
CA ASP A 211 12.15 -11.31 -5.10
C ASP A 211 12.70 -11.32 -3.67
N ASN A 212 13.80 -12.04 -3.46
CA ASN A 212 14.45 -12.18 -2.16
C ASN A 212 15.82 -11.50 -2.15
N TRP A 213 15.96 -10.44 -2.87
CA TRP A 213 17.20 -9.68 -2.87
C TRP A 213 17.56 -9.20 -1.46
N MET A 214 18.65 -9.71 -0.93
CA MET A 214 19.02 -9.53 0.47
C MET A 214 20.04 -8.40 0.71
N TRP A 215 20.56 -7.81 -0.34
CA TRP A 215 21.60 -6.80 -0.23
C TRP A 215 21.17 -5.42 -0.74
N PRO A 216 21.52 -4.39 -0.07
CA PRO A 216 21.56 -4.22 1.39
C PRO A 216 20.14 -3.95 1.87
N ARG A 217 19.67 -4.72 2.77
CA ARG A 217 18.38 -4.47 3.42
C ARG A 217 18.56 -3.70 4.70
#